data_246c486d114a3854356f39c5a2e0377e
#
_entry.id   246c486d114a3854356f39c5a2e0377e
#
_cell.length_a   1.000
_cell.length_b   1.000
_cell.length_c   1.000
_cell.angle_alpha   90.00
_cell.angle_beta   90.00
_cell.angle_gamma   90.00
#
_symmetry.space_group_name_H-M   'P 1'
#
loop_
_entity.id
_entity.type
_entity.pdbx_description
1 polymer ?
#
loop_
_entity_poly.entity_id
_entity_poly.type
_entity_poly.pdbx_seq_one_letter_code
_entity_poly.pdbx_strand_id
1 'polypeptide(L)'
;MKKIMIALALLGVFSFISCESEKAVQSDKINLIFETDIGNDVDDAMAMDMIYKYLDNDKINLLAITINKDGLAPAEFVDIMNTWYGYPDIPIGIIRNGADCETDAVNYAKAVVNLKKEDGSPMFKRSLTEYNNLPDAHKLYRKILSEMPDNSVTIVSVGFSTNLARLMDTAADEYSPLTGKELVAKKVKELITMAGHTTDVNFHEYNVFKDPAAAKKVFEEWPTKVVTSPFEVGIAIQYPAASIENDFGWAEGGHPMVEAYKAYLPMPYNRPTWDLTSLLYAVEGDSFFSMHGPYTMEVTELGGTIFTPDQNGNRYFMMVDQAQADAVNKHFQSILPVKPAKYNN
;
A
#
# COMPACT_ATOMS: atom_id res chain seq x y z
N MET A 1 76.62 -36.32 -43.62
CA MET A 1 76.34 -35.66 -42.32
C MET A 1 75.05 -34.84 -42.51
N LYS A 2 73.88 -35.38 -42.06
CA LYS A 2 72.57 -34.76 -42.20
C LYS A 2 72.27 -34.00 -40.91
N LYS A 3 72.05 -32.67 -41.02
CA LYS A 3 71.56 -31.84 -39.89
C LYS A 3 70.06 -31.97 -39.78
N ILE A 4 69.58 -32.40 -38.63
CA ILE A 4 68.13 -32.45 -38.29
C ILE A 4 67.83 -31.09 -37.62
N MET A 5 66.89 -30.33 -38.23
CA MET A 5 66.29 -29.16 -37.61
C MET A 5 65.02 -29.61 -36.85
N ILE A 6 65.00 -29.36 -35.56
CA ILE A 6 63.83 -29.54 -34.70
C ILE A 6 63.05 -28.22 -34.66
N ALA A 7 61.83 -28.23 -35.19
CA ALA A 7 60.90 -27.11 -35.09
C ALA A 7 60.10 -27.24 -33.79
N LEU A 8 60.22 -26.32 -32.86
CA LEU A 8 59.38 -26.19 -31.69
C LEU A 8 58.05 -25.48 -32.10
N ALA A 9 56.95 -26.19 -32.01
CA ALA A 9 55.62 -25.61 -32.14
C ALA A 9 55.18 -25.12 -30.74
N LEU A 10 55.06 -23.78 -30.56
CA LEU A 10 54.39 -23.19 -29.38
C LEU A 10 52.85 -23.28 -29.57
N LEU A 11 52.21 -24.13 -28.78
CA LEU A 11 50.75 -24.08 -28.60
C LEU A 11 50.40 -22.98 -27.61
N GLY A 12 49.86 -21.88 -28.14
CA GLY A 12 49.20 -20.84 -27.34
C GLY A 12 47.86 -21.32 -26.82
N VAL A 13 47.73 -21.52 -25.53
CA VAL A 13 46.46 -21.79 -24.87
C VAL A 13 45.76 -20.44 -24.68
N PHE A 14 44.75 -20.16 -25.50
CA PHE A 14 43.81 -19.06 -25.26
C PHE A 14 42.80 -19.52 -24.22
N SER A 15 42.96 -19.07 -22.99
CA SER A 15 41.93 -19.18 -21.94
C SER A 15 40.83 -18.18 -22.25
N PHE A 16 39.69 -18.63 -22.76
CA PHE A 16 38.46 -17.84 -22.78
C PHE A 16 37.98 -17.70 -21.35
N ILE A 17 38.17 -16.52 -20.74
CA ILE A 17 37.48 -16.13 -19.54
C ILE A 17 36.03 -15.87 -19.97
N SER A 18 35.16 -16.85 -19.74
CA SER A 18 33.71 -16.66 -19.81
C SER A 18 33.32 -15.73 -18.66
N CYS A 19 33.03 -14.50 -18.98
CA CYS A 19 32.36 -13.58 -18.07
C CYS A 19 30.89 -14.06 -17.98
N GLU A 20 30.60 -14.98 -17.07
CA GLU A 20 29.22 -15.23 -16.65
C GLU A 20 28.73 -13.92 -16.02
N SER A 21 27.84 -13.23 -16.73
CA SER A 21 27.05 -12.17 -16.13
C SER A 21 26.27 -12.80 -14.98
N GLU A 22 26.61 -12.46 -13.73
CA GLU A 22 25.77 -12.73 -12.59
C GLU A 22 24.38 -12.19 -12.95
N LYS A 23 23.45 -13.09 -13.23
CA LYS A 23 22.03 -12.73 -13.22
C LYS A 23 21.76 -12.21 -11.81
N ALA A 24 21.53 -10.91 -11.69
CA ALA A 24 21.04 -10.34 -10.46
C ALA A 24 19.87 -11.24 -10.00
N VAL A 25 19.99 -11.84 -8.84
CA VAL A 25 18.92 -12.58 -8.21
C VAL A 25 17.80 -11.56 -8.03
N GLN A 26 16.77 -11.66 -8.86
CA GLN A 26 15.61 -10.81 -8.74
C GLN A 26 15.05 -11.10 -7.35
N SER A 27 15.07 -10.12 -6.48
CA SER A 27 14.48 -10.22 -5.15
C SER A 27 13.02 -10.61 -5.31
N ASP A 28 12.58 -11.66 -4.65
CA ASP A 28 11.17 -12.08 -4.63
C ASP A 28 10.27 -11.05 -3.91
N LYS A 29 10.87 -9.97 -3.38
CA LYS A 29 10.17 -8.89 -2.69
C LYS A 29 9.33 -8.05 -3.64
N ILE A 30 8.16 -7.70 -3.19
CA ILE A 30 7.24 -6.83 -3.92
C ILE A 30 7.63 -5.37 -3.68
N ASN A 31 7.89 -4.63 -4.76
CA ASN A 31 8.09 -3.18 -4.68
C ASN A 31 6.72 -2.51 -4.51
N LEU A 32 6.45 -2.02 -3.32
CA LEU A 32 5.14 -1.55 -2.88
C LEU A 32 5.15 -0.04 -2.67
N ILE A 33 4.15 0.66 -3.22
CA ILE A 33 3.73 1.99 -2.73
C ILE A 33 2.36 1.79 -2.08
N PHE A 34 2.22 2.26 -0.85
CA PHE A 34 0.95 2.21 -0.11
C PHE A 34 0.32 3.60 -0.06
N GLU A 35 -0.95 3.70 -0.46
CA GLU A 35 -1.73 4.93 -0.42
C GLU A 35 -2.94 4.77 0.50
N THR A 36 -3.20 5.76 1.37
CA THR A 36 -4.13 5.67 2.49
C THR A 36 -4.82 7.01 2.77
N ASP A 37 -6.07 7.00 3.22
CA ASP A 37 -6.77 8.15 3.79
C ASP A 37 -6.78 8.13 5.33
N ILE A 38 -5.75 7.56 5.90
CA ILE A 38 -5.54 7.28 7.32
C ILE A 38 -6.00 8.43 8.24
N GLY A 39 -6.79 8.09 9.25
CA GLY A 39 -7.22 9.01 10.29
C GLY A 39 -8.71 9.01 10.59
N ASN A 40 -9.57 8.47 9.72
CA ASN A 40 -11.02 8.38 9.93
C ASN A 40 -11.52 6.96 10.11
N ASP A 41 -11.05 6.00 9.36
CA ASP A 41 -11.28 4.58 9.60
C ASP A 41 -10.01 3.93 10.15
N VAL A 42 -10.14 3.03 11.14
CA VAL A 42 -8.98 2.53 11.87
C VAL A 42 -8.31 1.34 11.18
N ASP A 43 -8.94 0.74 10.20
CA ASP A 43 -8.34 -0.37 9.46
C ASP A 43 -7.16 0.07 8.58
N ASP A 44 -7.07 1.36 8.17
CA ASP A 44 -5.83 1.95 7.66
C ASP A 44 -4.64 1.72 8.60
N ALA A 45 -4.82 2.02 9.90
CA ALA A 45 -3.75 1.83 10.89
C ALA A 45 -3.40 0.35 11.09
N MET A 46 -4.38 -0.53 10.97
CA MET A 46 -4.18 -1.99 11.02
C MET A 46 -3.44 -2.48 9.76
N ALA A 47 -3.81 -1.97 8.58
CA ALA A 47 -3.10 -2.27 7.33
C ALA A 47 -1.64 -1.80 7.39
N MET A 48 -1.37 -0.61 7.93
CA MET A 48 -0.01 -0.15 8.16
C MET A 48 0.75 -1.04 9.14
N ASP A 49 0.13 -1.51 10.25
CA ASP A 49 0.75 -2.48 11.16
C ASP A 49 1.20 -3.73 10.38
N MET A 50 0.34 -4.27 9.53
CA MET A 50 0.64 -5.44 8.71
C MET A 50 1.79 -5.18 7.71
N ILE A 51 1.87 -3.98 7.12
CA ILE A 51 2.99 -3.57 6.24
C ILE A 51 4.33 -3.74 6.95
N TYR A 52 4.47 -3.26 8.18
CA TYR A 52 5.74 -3.38 8.92
C TYR A 52 6.09 -4.82 9.27
N LYS A 53 5.08 -5.69 9.49
CA LYS A 53 5.34 -7.13 9.65
C LYS A 53 5.85 -7.77 8.36
N TYR A 54 5.32 -7.35 7.21
CA TYR A 54 5.82 -7.80 5.91
C TYR A 54 7.22 -7.27 5.60
N LEU A 55 7.57 -6.04 6.03
CA LEU A 55 8.93 -5.51 5.97
C LEU A 55 9.89 -6.34 6.84
N ASP A 56 9.52 -6.62 8.10
CA ASP A 56 10.31 -7.42 9.04
C ASP A 56 10.57 -8.85 8.51
N ASN A 57 9.64 -9.38 7.73
CA ASN A 57 9.72 -10.71 7.11
C ASN A 57 10.27 -10.70 5.68
N ASP A 58 10.79 -9.59 5.21
CA ASP A 58 11.47 -9.46 3.92
C ASP A 58 10.57 -9.75 2.70
N LYS A 59 9.24 -9.63 2.85
CA LYS A 59 8.23 -9.88 1.80
C LYS A 59 8.09 -8.71 0.84
N ILE A 60 8.27 -7.48 1.32
CA ILE A 60 8.07 -6.27 0.54
C ILE A 60 9.29 -5.34 0.62
N ASN A 61 9.41 -4.49 -0.39
CA ASN A 61 10.23 -3.30 -0.41
C ASN A 61 9.25 -2.11 -0.46
N LEU A 62 9.01 -1.47 0.69
CA LEU A 62 8.09 -0.34 0.79
C LEU A 62 8.80 0.93 0.28
N LEU A 63 8.40 1.39 -0.88
CA LEU A 63 9.01 2.51 -1.58
C LEU A 63 8.56 3.87 -1.02
N ALA A 64 7.29 3.97 -0.63
CA ALA A 64 6.70 5.15 -0.01
C ALA A 64 5.34 4.84 0.61
N ILE A 65 4.90 5.74 1.49
CA ILE A 65 3.50 5.87 1.92
C ILE A 65 2.99 7.21 1.41
N THR A 66 1.85 7.19 0.68
CA THR A 66 1.21 8.40 0.17
C THR A 66 -0.15 8.57 0.84
N ILE A 67 -0.46 9.82 1.20
CA ILE A 67 -1.65 10.17 1.95
C ILE A 67 -2.58 10.96 1.03
N ASN A 68 -3.82 10.52 0.90
CA ASN A 68 -4.83 11.16 0.06
C ASN A 68 -5.92 11.90 0.86
N LYS A 69 -5.78 11.93 2.19
CA LYS A 69 -6.57 12.76 3.09
C LYS A 69 -5.83 14.06 3.38
N ASP A 70 -6.47 15.21 3.14
CA ASP A 70 -5.87 16.53 3.41
C ASP A 70 -5.72 16.77 4.92
N GLY A 71 -4.70 17.55 5.28
CA GLY A 71 -4.35 17.83 6.67
C GLY A 71 -2.99 17.26 7.08
N LEU A 72 -2.48 17.69 8.24
CA LEU A 72 -1.15 17.26 8.71
C LEU A 72 -1.19 16.07 9.67
N ALA A 73 -2.27 15.90 10.43
CA ALA A 73 -2.37 14.81 11.40
C ALA A 73 -2.20 13.41 10.79
N PRO A 74 -2.70 13.12 9.58
CA PRO A 74 -2.39 11.85 8.89
C PRO A 74 -0.89 11.64 8.68
N ALA A 75 -0.16 12.65 8.21
CA ALA A 75 1.28 12.55 7.98
C ALA A 75 2.07 12.43 9.29
N GLU A 76 1.68 13.13 10.34
CA GLU A 76 2.26 13.01 11.67
C GLU A 76 2.05 11.61 12.26
N PHE A 77 0.87 11.02 12.03
CA PHE A 77 0.58 9.66 12.49
C PHE A 77 1.36 8.60 11.70
N VAL A 78 1.49 8.77 10.38
CA VAL A 78 2.35 7.90 9.54
C VAL A 78 3.81 7.96 10.01
N ASP A 79 4.34 9.14 10.32
CA ASP A 79 5.70 9.27 10.88
C ASP A 79 5.84 8.61 12.25
N ILE A 80 4.83 8.73 13.12
CA ILE A 80 4.77 7.96 14.38
C ILE A 80 4.89 6.46 14.10
N MET A 81 4.09 5.94 13.18
CA MET A 81 4.10 4.52 12.82
C MET A 81 5.46 4.10 12.27
N ASN A 82 5.99 4.81 11.28
CA ASN A 82 7.32 4.56 10.72
C ASN A 82 8.41 4.54 11.81
N THR A 83 8.43 5.55 12.66
CA THR A 83 9.42 5.69 13.74
C THR A 83 9.29 4.58 14.78
N TRP A 84 8.05 4.26 15.16
CA TRP A 84 7.77 3.24 16.18
C TRP A 84 8.19 1.86 15.71
N TYR A 85 7.94 1.52 14.43
CA TYR A 85 8.36 0.24 13.85
C TYR A 85 9.84 0.18 13.47
N GLY A 86 10.56 1.30 13.47
CA GLY A 86 12.00 1.34 13.18
C GLY A 86 12.36 1.64 11.72
N TYR A 87 11.41 2.18 10.96
CA TYR A 87 11.55 2.55 9.56
C TYR A 87 11.35 4.06 9.31
N PRO A 88 12.05 4.95 10.04
CA PRO A 88 11.80 6.41 9.98
C PRO A 88 12.12 7.04 8.62
N ASP A 89 12.86 6.34 7.77
CA ASP A 89 13.32 6.85 6.48
C ASP A 89 12.37 6.54 5.31
N ILE A 90 11.26 5.84 5.56
CA ILE A 90 10.25 5.59 4.51
C ILE A 90 9.68 6.92 4.04
N PRO A 91 9.76 7.24 2.72
CA PRO A 91 9.25 8.48 2.19
C PRO A 91 7.75 8.65 2.39
N ILE A 92 7.32 9.85 2.77
CA ILE A 92 5.91 10.22 2.95
C ILE A 92 5.55 11.28 1.91
N GLY A 93 4.50 11.04 1.13
CA GLY A 93 3.89 12.02 0.23
C GLY A 93 2.53 12.44 0.77
N ILE A 94 2.19 13.74 0.66
CA ILE A 94 0.91 14.27 1.15
C ILE A 94 0.08 14.84 0.01
N ILE A 95 -1.22 14.95 0.24
CA ILE A 95 -2.11 15.70 -0.62
C ILE A 95 -2.29 17.11 -0.07
N ARG A 96 -2.50 18.05 -0.97
CA ARG A 96 -2.96 19.42 -0.67
C ARG A 96 -4.15 19.74 -1.54
N ASN A 97 -5.15 20.40 -0.97
CA ASN A 97 -6.42 20.67 -1.66
C ASN A 97 -7.04 19.38 -2.24
N GLY A 98 -7.07 18.33 -1.44
CA GLY A 98 -7.72 17.05 -1.74
C GLY A 98 -9.18 17.05 -1.31
N ALA A 99 -9.78 15.84 -1.28
CA ALA A 99 -11.11 15.65 -0.73
C ALA A 99 -11.16 16.10 0.74
N ASP A 100 -12.17 16.89 1.09
CA ASP A 100 -12.34 17.42 2.45
C ASP A 100 -12.84 16.32 3.39
N CYS A 101 -12.07 16.04 4.42
CA CYS A 101 -12.37 15.08 5.48
C CYS A 101 -12.24 15.69 6.88
N GLU A 102 -11.98 16.97 7.00
CA GLU A 102 -11.85 17.64 8.31
C GLU A 102 -13.18 17.64 9.10
N THR A 103 -14.31 17.49 8.38
CA THR A 103 -15.65 17.38 8.96
C THR A 103 -16.00 15.96 9.43
N ASP A 104 -15.13 14.97 9.21
CA ASP A 104 -15.38 13.62 9.70
C ASP A 104 -15.47 13.61 11.22
N ALA A 105 -16.49 12.91 11.75
CA ALA A 105 -16.80 12.90 13.18
C ALA A 105 -15.68 12.29 14.02
N VAL A 106 -14.83 11.47 13.42
CA VAL A 106 -13.70 10.79 14.06
C VAL A 106 -12.42 11.16 13.34
N ASN A 107 -11.41 11.55 14.12
CA ASN A 107 -10.05 11.77 13.65
C ASN A 107 -9.07 11.14 14.65
N TYR A 108 -8.93 9.80 14.57
CA TYR A 108 -8.07 9.06 15.50
C TYR A 108 -6.59 9.43 15.31
N ALA A 109 -6.16 9.77 14.09
CA ALA A 109 -4.79 10.18 13.83
C ALA A 109 -4.43 11.41 14.67
N LYS A 110 -5.29 12.43 14.64
CA LYS A 110 -5.13 13.65 15.46
C LYS A 110 -5.17 13.33 16.97
N ALA A 111 -6.02 12.41 17.39
CA ALA A 111 -6.09 11.97 18.78
C ALA A 111 -4.76 11.36 19.23
N VAL A 112 -4.22 10.39 18.47
CA VAL A 112 -2.96 9.70 18.81
C VAL A 112 -1.75 10.63 18.75
N VAL A 113 -1.67 11.50 17.76
CA VAL A 113 -0.61 12.53 17.63
C VAL A 113 -0.53 13.42 18.88
N ASN A 114 -1.65 13.67 19.54
CA ASN A 114 -1.74 14.52 20.72
C ASN A 114 -1.61 13.77 22.06
N LEU A 115 -1.46 12.43 22.04
CA LEU A 115 -1.27 11.67 23.27
C LEU A 115 0.03 12.06 23.97
N LYS A 116 -0.05 12.17 25.30
CA LYS A 116 1.07 12.56 26.16
C LYS A 116 1.27 11.56 27.28
N LYS A 117 2.53 11.43 27.70
CA LYS A 117 2.92 10.73 28.91
C LYS A 117 2.57 11.57 30.15
N GLU A 118 2.72 10.99 31.33
CA GLU A 118 2.47 11.66 32.62
C GLU A 118 3.35 12.93 32.81
N ASP A 119 4.56 12.92 32.25
CA ASP A 119 5.49 14.05 32.29
C ASP A 119 5.17 15.15 31.28
N GLY A 120 4.09 15.00 30.50
CA GLY A 120 3.66 15.95 29.46
C GLY A 120 4.38 15.84 28.12
N SER A 121 5.37 14.94 27.99
CA SER A 121 6.04 14.68 26.72
C SER A 121 5.12 13.89 25.76
N PRO A 122 5.34 13.97 24.42
CA PRO A 122 4.61 13.13 23.47
C PRO A 122 4.71 11.65 23.81
N MET A 123 3.59 10.92 23.70
CA MET A 123 3.57 9.47 23.95
C MET A 123 4.43 8.72 22.94
N PHE A 124 4.33 9.09 21.69
CA PHE A 124 5.10 8.50 20.60
C PHE A 124 6.12 9.47 20.02
N LYS A 125 7.29 8.94 19.64
CA LYS A 125 8.34 9.70 18.96
C LYS A 125 7.98 9.89 17.49
N ARG A 126 8.48 10.99 16.93
CA ARG A 126 8.45 11.34 15.51
C ARG A 126 9.87 11.56 15.01
N SER A 127 10.13 11.25 13.78
CA SER A 127 11.43 11.50 13.12
C SER A 127 11.46 12.87 12.46
N LEU A 128 10.32 13.38 12.03
CA LEU A 128 10.16 14.64 11.34
C LEU A 128 9.70 15.76 12.29
N THR A 129 10.08 17.00 11.95
CA THR A 129 9.66 18.22 12.66
C THR A 129 8.82 19.15 11.79
N GLU A 130 8.89 19.00 10.46
CA GLU A 130 8.29 19.90 9.47
C GLU A 130 7.52 19.12 8.39
N TYR A 131 6.22 18.95 8.59
CA TYR A 131 5.36 18.18 7.67
C TYR A 131 4.88 19.00 6.48
N ASN A 132 4.82 20.33 6.58
CA ASN A 132 4.46 21.19 5.44
C ASN A 132 5.44 21.11 4.27
N ASN A 133 6.68 20.65 4.52
CA ASN A 133 7.73 20.50 3.51
C ASN A 133 7.71 19.14 2.82
N LEU A 134 6.83 18.22 3.23
CA LEU A 134 6.69 16.93 2.56
C LEU A 134 6.25 17.14 1.11
N PRO A 135 6.73 16.28 0.18
CA PRO A 135 6.37 16.39 -1.24
C PRO A 135 4.88 16.11 -1.47
N ASP A 136 4.32 16.71 -2.50
CA ASP A 136 3.01 16.29 -3.01
C ASP A 136 3.09 14.84 -3.46
N ALA A 137 2.08 14.03 -3.10
CA ALA A 137 2.06 12.60 -3.37
C ALA A 137 2.27 12.27 -4.85
N HIS A 138 1.59 12.98 -5.76
CA HIS A 138 1.75 12.73 -7.21
C HIS A 138 3.17 13.03 -7.73
N LYS A 139 3.90 13.96 -7.13
CA LYS A 139 5.32 14.22 -7.45
C LYS A 139 6.24 13.14 -6.89
N LEU A 140 5.94 12.66 -5.66
CA LEU A 140 6.67 11.55 -5.06
C LEU A 140 6.50 10.27 -5.89
N TYR A 141 5.28 9.98 -6.35
CA TYR A 141 5.01 8.88 -7.28
C TYR A 141 5.89 8.99 -8.53
N ARG A 142 5.92 10.15 -9.18
CA ARG A 142 6.72 10.35 -10.40
C ARG A 142 8.21 10.09 -10.17
N LYS A 143 8.77 10.64 -9.09
CA LYS A 143 10.16 10.43 -8.70
C LYS A 143 10.46 8.94 -8.54
N ILE A 144 9.69 8.25 -7.70
CA ILE A 144 9.91 6.83 -7.39
C ILE A 144 9.75 5.98 -8.66
N LEU A 145 8.64 6.14 -9.39
CA LEU A 145 8.39 5.36 -10.58
C LEU A 145 9.48 5.54 -11.64
N SER A 146 10.06 6.74 -11.78
CA SER A 146 11.16 6.97 -12.73
C SER A 146 12.41 6.13 -12.43
N GLU A 147 12.68 5.88 -11.17
CA GLU A 147 13.86 5.16 -10.67
C GLU A 147 13.68 3.63 -10.68
N MET A 148 12.44 3.14 -10.76
CA MET A 148 12.14 1.71 -10.69
C MET A 148 12.26 1.00 -12.05
N PRO A 149 12.52 -0.32 -12.06
CA PRO A 149 12.42 -1.14 -13.27
C PRO A 149 11.02 -1.09 -13.90
N ASP A 150 10.94 -1.38 -15.20
CA ASP A 150 9.66 -1.44 -15.90
C ASP A 150 8.80 -2.59 -15.36
N ASN A 151 7.49 -2.37 -15.25
CA ASN A 151 6.49 -3.36 -14.79
C ASN A 151 6.86 -4.04 -13.46
N SER A 152 7.35 -3.26 -12.49
CA SER A 152 7.89 -3.80 -11.23
C SER A 152 7.24 -3.25 -9.96
N VAL A 153 6.42 -2.20 -10.05
CA VAL A 153 5.81 -1.56 -8.89
C VAL A 153 4.36 -1.99 -8.75
N THR A 154 4.00 -2.44 -7.55
CA THR A 154 2.62 -2.64 -7.13
C THR A 154 2.18 -1.44 -6.29
N ILE A 155 1.04 -0.86 -6.62
CA ILE A 155 0.41 0.19 -5.82
C ILE A 155 -0.77 -0.43 -5.08
N VAL A 156 -0.82 -0.24 -3.76
CA VAL A 156 -2.00 -0.55 -2.95
C VAL A 156 -2.60 0.76 -2.48
N SER A 157 -3.81 1.09 -2.94
CA SER A 157 -4.54 2.31 -2.61
C SER A 157 -5.80 1.95 -1.85
N VAL A 158 -5.89 2.38 -0.59
CA VAL A 158 -7.00 2.04 0.30
C VAL A 158 -7.82 3.27 0.72
N GLY A 159 -7.62 4.38 0.04
CA GLY A 159 -8.37 5.61 0.23
C GLY A 159 -8.84 6.23 -1.09
N PHE A 160 -8.92 7.57 -1.15
CA PHE A 160 -9.46 8.30 -2.30
C PHE A 160 -8.52 8.24 -3.50
N SER A 161 -9.09 8.22 -4.71
CA SER A 161 -8.32 8.13 -5.96
C SER A 161 -7.63 9.44 -6.39
N THR A 162 -7.74 10.52 -5.61
CA THR A 162 -7.31 11.88 -6.00
C THR A 162 -5.84 11.97 -6.40
N ASN A 163 -4.93 11.35 -5.63
CA ASN A 163 -3.49 11.37 -5.93
C ASN A 163 -3.17 10.61 -7.21
N LEU A 164 -3.82 9.46 -7.42
CA LEU A 164 -3.63 8.62 -8.62
C LEU A 164 -4.16 9.33 -9.87
N ALA A 165 -5.32 10.00 -9.78
CA ALA A 165 -5.84 10.82 -10.85
C ALA A 165 -4.90 11.97 -11.19
N ARG A 166 -4.39 12.69 -10.18
CA ARG A 166 -3.40 13.76 -10.36
C ARG A 166 -2.10 13.24 -10.97
N LEU A 167 -1.62 12.06 -10.55
CA LEU A 167 -0.46 11.42 -11.16
C LEU A 167 -0.69 11.20 -12.66
N MET A 168 -1.84 10.64 -13.06
CA MET A 168 -2.16 10.39 -14.47
C MET A 168 -2.20 11.67 -15.31
N ASP A 169 -2.57 12.80 -14.70
CA ASP A 169 -2.67 14.10 -15.36
C ASP A 169 -1.33 14.85 -15.48
N THR A 170 -0.26 14.35 -14.86
CA THR A 170 1.03 15.04 -14.91
C THR A 170 1.64 15.01 -16.32
N ALA A 171 2.21 16.14 -16.72
CA ALA A 171 3.08 16.23 -17.90
C ALA A 171 4.48 15.64 -17.61
N ALA A 172 5.33 15.59 -18.64
CA ALA A 172 6.77 15.37 -18.48
C ALA A 172 7.39 16.40 -17.54
N ASP A 173 8.35 15.98 -16.74
CA ASP A 173 9.04 16.81 -15.74
C ASP A 173 10.51 16.41 -15.58
N GLU A 174 11.19 16.94 -14.55
CA GLU A 174 12.58 16.64 -14.23
C GLU A 174 12.85 15.17 -13.91
N TYR A 175 11.85 14.41 -13.48
CA TYR A 175 11.99 12.98 -13.14
C TYR A 175 11.80 12.08 -14.36
N SER A 176 10.93 12.45 -15.31
CA SER A 176 10.66 11.61 -16.47
C SER A 176 10.13 12.42 -17.66
N PRO A 177 10.62 12.11 -18.88
CA PRO A 177 10.09 12.67 -20.13
C PRO A 177 8.68 12.13 -20.47
N LEU A 178 8.19 11.12 -19.75
CA LEU A 178 6.87 10.52 -19.95
C LEU A 178 5.80 11.33 -19.22
N THR A 179 4.60 11.39 -19.79
CA THR A 179 3.39 11.81 -19.05
C THR A 179 3.14 10.86 -17.89
N GLY A 180 2.32 11.25 -16.91
CA GLY A 180 1.99 10.38 -15.78
C GLY A 180 1.35 9.07 -16.20
N LYS A 181 0.42 9.11 -17.15
CA LYS A 181 -0.25 7.90 -17.67
C LYS A 181 0.73 6.96 -18.39
N GLU A 182 1.67 7.50 -19.19
CA GLU A 182 2.71 6.70 -19.83
C GLU A 182 3.71 6.12 -18.83
N LEU A 183 4.06 6.89 -17.78
CA LEU A 183 4.96 6.44 -16.72
C LEU A 183 4.32 5.30 -15.92
N VAL A 184 3.05 5.43 -15.55
CA VAL A 184 2.27 4.36 -14.91
C VAL A 184 2.21 3.13 -15.81
N ALA A 185 1.84 3.27 -17.08
CA ALA A 185 1.78 2.17 -18.03
C ALA A 185 3.10 1.40 -18.15
N LYS A 186 4.22 2.11 -18.01
CA LYS A 186 5.57 1.53 -18.13
C LYS A 186 6.06 0.87 -16.84
N LYS A 187 5.78 1.47 -15.68
CA LYS A 187 6.44 1.13 -14.42
C LYS A 187 5.58 0.32 -13.46
N VAL A 188 4.27 0.55 -13.49
CA VAL A 188 3.33 -0.09 -12.56
C VAL A 188 2.89 -1.44 -13.13
N LYS A 189 3.09 -2.49 -12.34
CA LYS A 189 2.62 -3.84 -12.63
C LYS A 189 1.11 -3.95 -12.47
N GLU A 190 0.61 -3.49 -11.33
CA GLU A 190 -0.80 -3.53 -11.00
C GLU A 190 -1.15 -2.48 -9.91
N LEU A 191 -2.39 -2.04 -9.94
CA LEU A 191 -3.03 -1.28 -8.88
C LEU A 191 -4.00 -2.20 -8.15
N ILE A 192 -3.87 -2.27 -6.82
CA ILE A 192 -4.82 -2.96 -5.95
C ILE A 192 -5.51 -1.89 -5.11
N THR A 193 -6.82 -1.89 -5.08
CA THR A 193 -7.56 -0.82 -4.42
C THR A 193 -8.73 -1.32 -3.58
N MET A 194 -8.91 -0.73 -2.40
CA MET A 194 -10.17 -0.84 -1.66
C MET A 194 -11.15 0.17 -2.23
N ALA A 195 -12.16 -0.29 -2.97
CA ALA A 195 -13.12 0.60 -3.62
C ALA A 195 -14.39 -0.11 -4.07
N GLY A 196 -15.49 0.63 -4.04
CA GLY A 196 -16.72 0.28 -4.73
C GLY A 196 -17.53 -0.86 -4.12
N HIS A 197 -18.60 -1.19 -4.82
CA HIS A 197 -19.54 -2.26 -4.51
C HIS A 197 -19.88 -3.01 -5.79
N THR A 198 -19.92 -4.35 -5.77
CA THR A 198 -20.00 -5.15 -7.00
C THR A 198 -21.43 -5.37 -7.51
N THR A 199 -22.44 -5.27 -6.65
CA THR A 199 -23.81 -5.68 -6.96
C THR A 199 -24.85 -4.57 -6.82
N ASP A 200 -24.56 -3.49 -6.10
CA ASP A 200 -25.46 -2.36 -5.90
C ASP A 200 -24.83 -1.03 -6.35
N VAL A 201 -25.24 -0.58 -7.53
CA VAL A 201 -24.78 0.70 -8.10
C VAL A 201 -25.24 1.93 -7.31
N ASN A 202 -26.27 1.79 -6.46
CA ASN A 202 -26.74 2.87 -5.59
C ASN A 202 -26.01 2.89 -4.23
N PHE A 203 -25.18 1.90 -3.96
CA PHE A 203 -24.30 1.94 -2.82
C PHE A 203 -23.08 2.81 -3.16
N HIS A 204 -22.97 3.95 -2.49
CA HIS A 204 -21.86 4.88 -2.69
C HIS A 204 -20.78 4.55 -1.67
N GLU A 205 -19.84 3.70 -2.10
CA GLU A 205 -18.71 3.31 -1.26
C GLU A 205 -17.84 4.56 -0.97
N TYR A 206 -17.37 4.67 0.27
CA TYR A 206 -16.79 5.90 0.82
C TYR A 206 -15.59 6.43 0.01
N ASN A 207 -14.63 5.57 -0.37
CA ASN A 207 -13.44 5.96 -1.11
C ASN A 207 -13.76 6.48 -2.51
N VAL A 208 -14.79 5.91 -3.14
CA VAL A 208 -15.31 6.35 -4.44
C VAL A 208 -16.15 7.62 -4.30
N PHE A 209 -17.01 7.66 -3.28
CA PHE A 209 -17.95 8.76 -3.05
C PHE A 209 -17.26 10.08 -2.68
N LYS A 210 -16.13 10.03 -1.97
CA LYS A 210 -15.41 11.25 -1.53
C LYS A 210 -14.79 12.03 -2.70
N ASP A 211 -14.40 11.35 -3.79
CA ASP A 211 -13.93 12.00 -5.02
C ASP A 211 -14.35 11.18 -6.25
N PRO A 212 -15.64 11.24 -6.65
CA PRO A 212 -16.13 10.43 -7.75
C PRO A 212 -15.46 10.73 -9.09
N ALA A 213 -15.05 11.97 -9.32
CA ALA A 213 -14.37 12.38 -10.54
C ALA A 213 -12.98 11.75 -10.66
N ALA A 214 -12.21 11.75 -9.57
CA ALA A 214 -10.91 11.08 -9.53
C ALA A 214 -11.06 9.56 -9.65
N ALA A 215 -12.02 8.96 -8.92
CA ALA A 215 -12.32 7.54 -9.00
C ALA A 215 -12.71 7.13 -10.43
N LYS A 216 -13.60 7.89 -11.07
CA LYS A 216 -13.98 7.67 -12.48
C LYS A 216 -12.76 7.64 -13.38
N LYS A 217 -11.89 8.66 -13.29
CA LYS A 217 -10.68 8.73 -14.10
C LYS A 217 -9.77 7.52 -13.88
N VAL A 218 -9.51 7.16 -12.62
CA VAL A 218 -8.62 6.04 -12.29
C VAL A 218 -9.24 4.72 -12.75
N PHE A 219 -10.49 4.45 -12.41
CA PHE A 219 -11.07 3.13 -12.68
C PHE A 219 -11.44 2.91 -14.15
N GLU A 220 -11.71 3.97 -14.89
CA GLU A 220 -11.98 3.86 -16.33
C GLU A 220 -10.71 3.92 -17.19
N GLU A 221 -9.68 4.67 -16.77
CA GLU A 221 -8.55 4.99 -17.64
C GLU A 221 -7.19 4.42 -17.20
N TRP A 222 -7.08 3.81 -16.00
CA TRP A 222 -5.80 3.27 -15.51
C TRP A 222 -5.24 2.24 -16.49
N PRO A 223 -3.97 2.41 -16.93
CA PRO A 223 -3.46 1.66 -18.08
C PRO A 223 -3.05 0.21 -17.77
N THR A 224 -2.81 -0.13 -16.51
CA THR A 224 -2.39 -1.47 -16.10
C THR A 224 -3.52 -2.22 -15.41
N LYS A 225 -3.27 -3.46 -14.98
CA LYS A 225 -4.25 -4.27 -14.25
C LYS A 225 -4.70 -3.55 -12.98
N VAL A 226 -6.02 -3.55 -12.72
CA VAL A 226 -6.61 -3.10 -11.46
C VAL A 226 -7.32 -4.26 -10.80
N VAL A 227 -7.04 -4.46 -9.51
CA VAL A 227 -7.74 -5.42 -8.66
C VAL A 227 -8.44 -4.68 -7.54
N THR A 228 -9.75 -4.81 -7.49
CA THR A 228 -10.58 -4.16 -6.48
C THR A 228 -10.90 -5.14 -5.35
N SER A 229 -10.66 -4.72 -4.11
CA SER A 229 -11.28 -5.29 -2.91
C SER A 229 -12.53 -4.46 -2.59
N PRO A 230 -13.73 -4.93 -2.95
CA PRO A 230 -14.93 -4.15 -2.79
C PRO A 230 -15.44 -4.18 -1.35
N PHE A 231 -16.42 -3.32 -1.05
CA PHE A 231 -17.03 -3.18 0.28
C PHE A 231 -17.44 -4.53 0.90
N GLU A 232 -18.02 -5.43 0.09
CA GLU A 232 -18.54 -6.73 0.53
C GLU A 232 -17.46 -7.63 1.15
N VAL A 233 -16.22 -7.50 0.70
CA VAL A 233 -15.11 -8.33 1.20
C VAL A 233 -14.73 -7.92 2.62
N GLY A 234 -14.43 -6.64 2.82
CA GLY A 234 -13.98 -6.18 4.14
C GLY A 234 -15.05 -6.27 5.22
N ILE A 235 -16.32 -5.99 4.87
CA ILE A 235 -17.44 -6.13 5.82
C ILE A 235 -17.67 -7.57 6.29
N ALA A 236 -17.32 -8.55 5.46
CA ALA A 236 -17.43 -9.97 5.81
C ALA A 236 -16.34 -10.45 6.79
N ILE A 237 -15.25 -9.69 6.95
CA ILE A 237 -14.07 -10.09 7.74
C ILE A 237 -13.93 -9.15 8.92
N GLN A 238 -14.35 -9.62 10.10
CA GLN A 238 -14.42 -8.81 11.32
C GLN A 238 -13.24 -9.13 12.25
N TYR A 239 -12.25 -8.25 12.34
CA TYR A 239 -11.15 -8.42 13.29
C TYR A 239 -11.66 -8.28 14.73
N PRO A 240 -11.34 -9.25 15.63
CA PRO A 240 -11.98 -9.30 16.95
C PRO A 240 -11.39 -8.27 17.93
N ALA A 241 -12.28 -7.58 18.65
CA ALA A 241 -11.91 -6.71 19.76
C ALA A 241 -11.03 -7.40 20.80
N ALA A 242 -11.29 -8.67 21.08
CA ALA A 242 -10.54 -9.46 22.05
C ALA A 242 -9.04 -9.53 21.74
N SER A 243 -8.66 -9.55 20.46
CA SER A 243 -7.25 -9.51 20.08
C SER A 243 -6.62 -8.15 20.40
N ILE A 244 -7.31 -7.05 20.10
CA ILE A 244 -6.83 -5.69 20.43
C ILE A 244 -6.65 -5.54 21.95
N GLU A 245 -7.53 -6.12 22.76
CA GLU A 245 -7.48 -6.03 24.21
C GLU A 245 -6.38 -6.91 24.84
N ASN A 246 -6.07 -8.07 24.26
CA ASN A 246 -5.29 -9.09 24.94
C ASN A 246 -3.93 -9.41 24.31
N ASP A 247 -3.76 -9.20 23.00
CA ASP A 247 -2.60 -9.76 22.28
C ASP A 247 -1.44 -8.75 22.10
N PHE A 248 -1.64 -7.49 22.45
CA PHE A 248 -0.64 -6.41 22.30
C PHE A 248 0.02 -5.99 23.61
N GLY A 249 -0.15 -6.78 24.69
CA GLY A 249 0.41 -6.48 26.02
C GLY A 249 1.93 -6.42 26.10
N TRP A 250 2.64 -6.91 25.08
CA TRP A 250 4.08 -6.80 24.94
C TRP A 250 4.56 -5.37 24.61
N ALA A 251 3.69 -4.48 24.15
CA ALA A 251 4.03 -3.12 23.77
C ALA A 251 4.04 -2.20 24.99
N GLU A 252 5.09 -2.32 25.81
CA GLU A 252 5.30 -1.44 26.96
C GLU A 252 5.37 0.03 26.52
N GLY A 253 4.56 0.90 27.12
CA GLY A 253 4.46 2.32 26.76
C GLY A 253 3.51 2.65 25.61
N GLY A 254 2.74 1.65 25.16
CA GLY A 254 1.67 1.79 24.17
C GLY A 254 2.06 1.39 22.75
N HIS A 255 1.04 0.99 21.99
CA HIS A 255 1.14 0.60 20.58
C HIS A 255 0.33 1.59 19.74
N PRO A 256 0.93 2.29 18.77
CA PRO A 256 0.23 3.39 18.08
C PRO A 256 -1.04 2.95 17.34
N MET A 257 -1.05 1.74 16.73
CA MET A 257 -2.24 1.17 16.11
C MET A 257 -3.34 0.87 17.16
N VAL A 258 -2.96 0.30 18.31
CA VAL A 258 -3.94 -0.01 19.40
C VAL A 258 -4.52 1.29 19.98
N GLU A 259 -3.71 2.33 20.14
CA GLU A 259 -4.21 3.64 20.61
C GLU A 259 -5.12 4.29 19.56
N ALA A 260 -4.83 4.12 18.26
CA ALA A 260 -5.72 4.54 17.18
C ALA A 260 -7.06 3.79 17.23
N TYR A 261 -7.02 2.48 17.43
CA TYR A 261 -8.21 1.65 17.56
C TYR A 261 -9.11 2.09 18.73
N LYS A 262 -8.51 2.35 19.89
CA LYS A 262 -9.22 2.88 21.09
C LYS A 262 -9.77 4.30 20.88
N ALA A 263 -9.08 5.12 20.11
CA ALA A 263 -9.51 6.48 19.82
C ALA A 263 -10.62 6.55 18.77
N TYR A 264 -10.73 5.52 17.92
CA TYR A 264 -11.72 5.47 16.85
C TYR A 264 -13.15 5.27 17.39
N LEU A 265 -13.38 4.24 18.20
CA LEU A 265 -14.67 3.94 18.83
C LEU A 265 -14.48 3.42 20.26
N PRO A 266 -15.50 3.56 21.12
CA PRO A 266 -15.47 2.94 22.47
C PRO A 266 -15.33 1.42 22.40
N MET A 267 -14.33 0.88 23.07
CA MET A 267 -14.10 -0.56 23.19
C MET A 267 -15.19 -1.22 24.08
N PRO A 268 -15.49 -2.54 23.86
CA PRO A 268 -15.02 -3.42 22.80
C PRO A 268 -15.87 -3.31 21.52
N TYR A 269 -15.24 -3.40 20.34
CA TYR A 269 -15.91 -3.54 19.06
C TYR A 269 -15.05 -4.36 18.09
N ASN A 270 -15.68 -5.17 17.22
CA ASN A 270 -15.00 -5.81 16.11
C ASN A 270 -14.91 -4.82 14.93
N ARG A 271 -13.82 -4.88 14.14
CA ARG A 271 -13.67 -3.98 13.00
C ARG A 271 -13.64 -4.74 11.68
N PRO A 272 -14.47 -4.38 10.71
CA PRO A 272 -14.27 -4.78 9.32
C PRO A 272 -12.85 -4.42 8.83
N THR A 273 -12.31 -5.22 7.91
CA THR A 273 -10.89 -5.15 7.53
C THR A 273 -10.72 -4.88 6.04
N TRP A 274 -11.34 -3.82 5.53
CA TRP A 274 -11.34 -3.48 4.11
C TRP A 274 -9.93 -3.30 3.55
N ASP A 275 -9.12 -2.49 4.20
CA ASP A 275 -7.79 -2.09 3.72
C ASP A 275 -6.79 -3.25 3.79
N LEU A 276 -6.88 -4.04 4.87
CA LEU A 276 -6.01 -5.19 5.07
C LEU A 276 -6.17 -6.22 3.95
N THR A 277 -7.38 -6.37 3.38
CA THR A 277 -7.63 -7.35 2.31
C THR A 277 -6.92 -6.97 1.02
N SER A 278 -6.87 -5.68 0.67
CA SER A 278 -6.11 -5.18 -0.47
C SER A 278 -4.61 -5.44 -0.31
N LEU A 279 -4.08 -5.18 0.88
CA LEU A 279 -2.67 -5.44 1.19
C LEU A 279 -2.36 -6.95 1.21
N LEU A 280 -3.25 -7.77 1.78
CA LEU A 280 -3.09 -9.23 1.80
C LEU A 280 -3.00 -9.78 0.38
N TYR A 281 -3.90 -9.36 -0.52
CA TYR A 281 -3.84 -9.77 -1.91
C TYR A 281 -2.52 -9.35 -2.58
N ALA A 282 -2.05 -8.14 -2.32
CA ALA A 282 -0.80 -7.64 -2.89
C ALA A 282 0.40 -8.54 -2.54
N VAL A 283 0.42 -9.09 -1.33
CA VAL A 283 1.59 -9.82 -0.79
C VAL A 283 1.45 -11.33 -0.93
N GLU A 284 0.27 -11.89 -0.69
CA GLU A 284 0.03 -13.34 -0.68
C GLU A 284 -0.71 -13.84 -1.95
N GLY A 285 -1.08 -12.93 -2.87
CA GLY A 285 -1.83 -13.27 -4.08
C GLY A 285 -3.28 -13.64 -3.81
N ASP A 286 -3.82 -14.48 -4.70
CA ASP A 286 -5.23 -14.87 -4.70
C ASP A 286 -5.57 -16.07 -3.80
N SER A 287 -4.61 -16.58 -3.03
CA SER A 287 -4.76 -17.82 -2.24
C SER A 287 -5.92 -17.78 -1.22
N PHE A 288 -6.33 -16.57 -0.81
CA PHE A 288 -7.42 -16.35 0.14
C PHE A 288 -8.75 -15.95 -0.52
N PHE A 289 -8.75 -15.63 -1.80
CA PHE A 289 -9.85 -14.93 -2.47
C PHE A 289 -10.35 -15.68 -3.70
N SER A 290 -11.63 -15.48 -4.01
CA SER A 290 -12.21 -15.84 -5.30
C SER A 290 -12.08 -14.66 -6.25
N MET A 291 -11.32 -14.82 -7.33
CA MET A 291 -11.10 -13.74 -8.30
C MET A 291 -12.14 -13.74 -9.39
N HIS A 292 -12.64 -12.55 -9.73
CA HIS A 292 -13.60 -12.31 -10.81
C HIS A 292 -13.03 -11.34 -11.83
N GLY A 293 -13.27 -11.59 -13.11
CA GLY A 293 -12.77 -10.77 -14.22
C GLY A 293 -12.35 -11.60 -15.44
N PRO A 294 -11.93 -10.96 -16.53
CA PRO A 294 -11.74 -9.52 -16.68
C PRO A 294 -13.05 -8.73 -16.93
N TYR A 295 -13.04 -7.47 -16.53
CA TYR A 295 -14.14 -6.51 -16.67
C TYR A 295 -13.63 -5.16 -17.17
N THR A 296 -14.55 -4.29 -17.63
CA THR A 296 -14.44 -2.84 -17.48
C THR A 296 -15.12 -2.41 -16.19
N MET A 297 -14.71 -1.28 -15.64
CA MET A 297 -15.31 -0.67 -14.45
C MET A 297 -15.67 0.77 -14.76
N GLU A 298 -16.92 1.13 -14.52
CA GLU A 298 -17.45 2.49 -14.67
C GLU A 298 -17.82 3.05 -13.31
N VAL A 299 -17.68 4.38 -13.15
CA VAL A 299 -18.07 5.10 -11.95
C VAL A 299 -19.14 6.11 -12.30
N THR A 300 -20.27 6.05 -11.58
CA THR A 300 -21.37 7.02 -11.75
C THR A 300 -20.99 8.38 -11.15
N GLU A 301 -21.72 9.43 -11.51
CA GLU A 301 -21.51 10.78 -10.96
C GLU A 301 -21.63 10.84 -9.42
N LEU A 302 -22.39 9.93 -8.83
CA LEU A 302 -22.59 9.84 -7.38
C LEU A 302 -21.67 8.82 -6.69
N GLY A 303 -20.73 8.21 -7.41
CA GLY A 303 -19.77 7.27 -6.82
C GLY A 303 -20.25 5.82 -6.76
N GLY A 304 -21.31 5.45 -7.44
CA GLY A 304 -21.67 4.04 -7.65
C GLY A 304 -20.74 3.39 -8.65
N THR A 305 -20.50 2.09 -8.53
CA THR A 305 -19.59 1.33 -9.40
C THR A 305 -20.32 0.27 -10.21
N ILE A 306 -19.91 0.08 -11.47
CA ILE A 306 -20.49 -0.88 -12.40
C ILE A 306 -19.37 -1.69 -13.02
N PHE A 307 -19.42 -3.01 -12.83
CA PHE A 307 -18.48 -3.95 -13.44
C PHE A 307 -19.18 -4.66 -14.62
N THR A 308 -18.67 -4.44 -15.84
CA THR A 308 -19.20 -5.06 -17.06
C THR A 308 -18.21 -6.09 -17.59
N PRO A 309 -18.59 -7.37 -17.78
CA PRO A 309 -17.70 -8.38 -18.33
C PRO A 309 -17.13 -7.98 -19.70
N ASP A 310 -15.81 -8.00 -19.84
CA ASP A 310 -15.11 -7.69 -21.09
C ASP A 310 -13.82 -8.51 -21.19
N GLN A 311 -13.72 -9.37 -22.20
CA GLN A 311 -12.54 -10.24 -22.40
C GLN A 311 -11.24 -9.44 -22.64
N ASN A 312 -11.33 -8.20 -23.07
CA ASN A 312 -10.20 -7.31 -23.26
C ASN A 312 -9.98 -6.37 -22.07
N GLY A 313 -10.84 -6.44 -21.05
CA GLY A 313 -10.78 -5.65 -19.84
C GLY A 313 -9.56 -6.01 -18.99
N ASN A 314 -9.16 -5.11 -18.13
CA ASN A 314 -8.07 -5.32 -17.18
C ASN A 314 -8.48 -4.95 -15.74
N ARG A 315 -9.77 -4.95 -15.46
CA ARG A 315 -10.36 -4.76 -14.12
C ARG A 315 -10.77 -6.11 -13.58
N TYR A 316 -10.42 -6.33 -12.32
CA TYR A 316 -10.75 -7.55 -11.57
C TYR A 316 -11.26 -7.14 -10.19
N PHE A 317 -12.06 -7.98 -9.56
CA PHE A 317 -12.38 -7.84 -8.16
C PHE A 317 -12.27 -9.18 -7.44
N MET A 318 -12.00 -9.10 -6.15
CA MET A 318 -11.97 -10.26 -5.27
C MET A 318 -13.27 -10.40 -4.50
N MET A 319 -13.61 -11.63 -4.14
CA MET A 319 -14.72 -11.97 -3.24
C MET A 319 -14.28 -13.03 -2.24
N VAL A 320 -15.01 -13.17 -1.17
CA VAL A 320 -14.84 -14.24 -0.18
C VAL A 320 -16.15 -14.93 0.10
N ASP A 321 -16.11 -16.25 0.27
CA ASP A 321 -17.15 -16.98 0.98
C ASP A 321 -16.86 -16.99 2.49
N GLN A 322 -17.76 -17.59 3.30
CA GLN A 322 -17.58 -17.60 4.75
C GLN A 322 -16.30 -18.33 5.19
N ALA A 323 -15.94 -19.42 4.52
CA ALA A 323 -14.74 -20.20 4.88
C ALA A 323 -13.46 -19.39 4.54
N GLN A 324 -13.47 -18.67 3.42
CA GLN A 324 -12.39 -17.76 3.03
C GLN A 324 -12.30 -16.58 4.00
N ALA A 325 -13.42 -15.96 4.37
CA ALA A 325 -13.46 -14.87 5.35
C ALA A 325 -12.90 -15.29 6.70
N ASP A 326 -13.26 -16.48 7.19
CA ASP A 326 -12.73 -17.05 8.44
C ASP A 326 -11.22 -17.32 8.34
N ALA A 327 -10.74 -17.82 7.18
CA ALA A 327 -9.32 -18.06 6.95
C ALA A 327 -8.52 -16.76 6.92
N VAL A 328 -9.02 -15.72 6.25
CA VAL A 328 -8.41 -14.39 6.22
C VAL A 328 -8.36 -13.80 7.63
N ASN A 329 -9.46 -13.84 8.37
CA ASN A 329 -9.51 -13.32 9.74
C ASN A 329 -8.51 -14.02 10.66
N LYS A 330 -8.40 -15.35 10.56
CA LYS A 330 -7.39 -16.12 11.29
C LYS A 330 -5.97 -15.72 10.88
N HIS A 331 -5.75 -15.45 9.61
CA HIS A 331 -4.45 -14.99 9.11
C HIS A 331 -4.09 -13.62 9.71
N PHE A 332 -5.01 -12.65 9.71
CA PHE A 332 -4.80 -11.35 10.35
C PHE A 332 -4.49 -11.48 11.86
N GLN A 333 -5.23 -12.32 12.59
CA GLN A 333 -4.95 -12.61 13.99
C GLN A 333 -3.58 -13.28 14.23
N SER A 334 -3.01 -13.92 13.22
CA SER A 334 -1.66 -14.51 13.30
C SER A 334 -0.54 -13.51 13.00
N ILE A 335 -0.83 -12.42 12.31
CA ILE A 335 0.17 -11.42 11.88
C ILE A 335 0.18 -10.19 12.79
N LEU A 336 -0.98 -9.56 12.99
CA LEU A 336 -1.06 -8.26 13.66
C LEU A 336 -0.47 -8.27 15.09
N PRO A 337 -0.71 -9.29 15.95
CA PRO A 337 -0.14 -9.30 17.29
C PRO A 337 1.35 -9.64 17.36
N VAL A 338 1.98 -9.99 16.23
CA VAL A 338 3.39 -10.35 16.22
C VAL A 338 4.24 -9.16 16.63
N LYS A 339 5.13 -9.38 17.59
CA LYS A 339 6.08 -8.37 18.05
C LYS A 339 7.03 -7.99 16.92
N PRO A 340 7.15 -6.70 16.54
CA PRO A 340 8.07 -6.28 15.49
C PRO A 340 9.53 -6.61 15.80
N ALA A 341 10.34 -6.82 14.76
CA ALA A 341 11.75 -7.21 14.87
C ALA A 341 12.55 -6.26 15.79
N LYS A 342 12.29 -4.96 15.71
CA LYS A 342 12.90 -3.93 16.57
C LYS A 342 12.76 -4.20 18.08
N TYR A 343 11.73 -4.89 18.50
CA TYR A 343 11.42 -5.16 19.91
C TYR A 343 11.78 -6.59 20.35
N ASN A 344 12.42 -7.39 19.49
CA ASN A 344 12.80 -8.78 19.77
C ASN A 344 14.19 -8.90 20.46
N ASN A 345 14.82 -7.79 20.86
CA ASN A 345 16.12 -7.77 21.56
C ASN A 345 15.92 -7.72 23.07
#